data_f44a7fa7c33e3d1c24c3c1e66843e077
#
_entry.id   f44a7fa7c33e3d1c24c3c1e66843e077
#
_cell.length_a   1.000
_cell.length_b   1.000
_cell.length_c   1.000
_cell.angle_alpha   90.00
_cell.angle_beta   90.00
_cell.angle_gamma   90.00
#
_symmetry.space_group_name_H-M   'P 1'
#
loop_
_entity.id
_entity.type
_entity.pdbx_description
1 polymer ?
#
loop_
_entity_poly.entity_id
_entity_poly.type
_entity_poly.pdbx_seq_one_letter_code
_entity_poly.pdbx_strand_id
1 'polypeptide(L)'
;MPEHSLPKWGGDPGELAEFANETYRRVGGKEGAHIYFEIGSNLCGRCGDFMAEDFSWQKLQEGFAATEELYGLSPLKVNRFAFLASTYGDKATAAKAFERIGANWDPSIWGARARFESQRAWAGLPASPPTTAASPMAWPAPQGDGVVEQMIVLSNKNRIEGHWSEST
;
A
#
# COMPACT_ATOMS: atom_id res chain seq x y z
N MET A 1 13.26 -15.10 -36.07
CA MET A 1 12.81 -13.84 -35.47
C MET A 1 12.46 -14.15 -34.05
N PRO A 2 13.24 -13.75 -33.05
CA PRO A 2 12.82 -13.93 -31.64
C PRO A 2 11.68 -12.93 -31.35
N GLU A 3 10.53 -13.47 -30.98
CA GLU A 3 9.42 -12.67 -30.48
C GLU A 3 9.86 -11.99 -29.18
N HIS A 4 10.13 -10.70 -29.26
CA HIS A 4 10.23 -9.88 -28.08
C HIS A 4 8.85 -9.78 -27.44
N SER A 5 8.53 -10.72 -26.56
CA SER A 5 7.46 -10.54 -25.58
C SER A 5 7.83 -9.32 -24.75
N LEU A 6 7.14 -8.21 -25.01
CA LEU A 6 7.18 -7.06 -24.11
C LEU A 6 6.82 -7.56 -22.71
N PRO A 7 7.63 -7.29 -21.69
CA PRO A 7 7.29 -7.69 -20.33
C PRO A 7 5.92 -7.09 -20.02
N LYS A 8 4.95 -7.94 -19.74
CA LYS A 8 3.71 -7.51 -19.10
C LYS A 8 4.13 -6.73 -17.87
N TRP A 9 3.55 -5.58 -17.68
CA TRP A 9 3.72 -4.69 -16.53
C TRP A 9 3.85 -5.48 -15.22
N GLY A 10 5.07 -5.74 -14.78
CA GLY A 10 5.40 -6.61 -13.69
C GLY A 10 6.67 -7.35 -14.10
N GLY A 11 7.83 -6.76 -13.86
CA GLY A 11 9.10 -7.45 -13.94
C GLY A 11 9.06 -8.70 -13.05
N ASP A 12 10.06 -9.56 -13.20
CA ASP A 12 10.28 -10.68 -12.29
C ASP A 12 10.21 -10.14 -10.84
N PRO A 13 9.51 -10.83 -9.91
CA PRO A 13 9.50 -10.43 -8.50
C PRO A 13 10.88 -10.15 -7.93
N GLY A 14 11.90 -10.88 -8.35
CA GLY A 14 13.30 -10.64 -7.98
C GLY A 14 13.82 -9.27 -8.46
N GLU A 15 13.48 -8.83 -9.66
CA GLU A 15 13.88 -7.51 -10.17
C GLU A 15 13.26 -6.38 -9.34
N LEU A 16 12.01 -6.54 -8.89
CA LEU A 16 11.36 -5.56 -8.02
C LEU A 16 12.00 -5.50 -6.65
N ALA A 17 12.42 -6.62 -6.09
CA ALA A 17 13.13 -6.66 -4.82
C ALA A 17 14.52 -6.03 -4.92
N GLU A 18 15.23 -6.26 -6.03
CA GLU A 18 16.51 -5.58 -6.30
C GLU A 18 16.32 -4.08 -6.43
N PHE A 19 15.31 -3.63 -7.18
CA PHE A 19 14.97 -2.22 -7.32
C PHE A 19 14.62 -1.59 -5.97
N ALA A 20 13.82 -2.28 -5.14
CA ALA A 20 13.48 -1.81 -3.80
C ALA A 20 14.74 -1.69 -2.91
N ASN A 21 15.64 -2.68 -2.96
CA ASN A 21 16.89 -2.67 -2.22
C ASN A 21 17.84 -1.54 -2.68
N GLU A 22 17.94 -1.30 -3.99
CA GLU A 22 18.75 -0.22 -4.53
C GLU A 22 18.19 1.14 -4.09
N THR A 23 16.87 1.31 -4.18
CA THR A 23 16.20 2.54 -3.76
C THR A 23 16.37 2.78 -2.26
N TYR A 24 16.21 1.73 -1.43
CA TYR A 24 16.46 1.80 0.00
C TYR A 24 17.88 2.33 0.31
N ARG A 25 18.89 1.81 -0.39
CA ARG A 25 20.29 2.22 -0.18
C ARG A 25 20.57 3.64 -0.70
N ARG A 26 20.03 4.00 -1.87
CA ARG A 26 20.27 5.28 -2.52
C ARG A 26 19.65 6.46 -1.80
N VAL A 27 18.37 6.32 -1.46
CA VAL A 27 17.63 7.37 -0.77
C VAL A 27 18.06 7.43 0.70
N GLY A 28 18.19 6.26 1.33
CA GLY A 28 18.60 6.14 2.72
C GLY A 28 17.56 6.66 3.71
N GLY A 29 17.85 6.47 5.00
CA GLY A 29 17.02 6.97 6.09
C GLY A 29 15.57 6.49 6.01
N LYS A 30 14.67 7.29 6.60
CA LYS A 30 13.24 6.95 6.68
C LYS A 30 12.55 6.95 5.32
N GLU A 31 12.93 7.85 4.43
CA GLU A 31 12.37 7.92 3.09
C GLU A 31 12.68 6.65 2.28
N GLY A 32 13.93 6.18 2.32
CA GLY A 32 14.32 4.93 1.67
C GLY A 32 13.57 3.72 2.23
N ALA A 33 13.41 3.67 3.56
CA ALA A 33 12.65 2.62 4.22
C ALA A 33 11.15 2.67 3.84
N HIS A 34 10.54 3.86 3.82
CA HIS A 34 9.17 4.07 3.35
C HIS A 34 8.97 3.54 1.94
N ILE A 35 9.83 3.93 0.99
CA ILE A 35 9.71 3.50 -0.42
C ILE A 35 9.85 1.98 -0.52
N TYR A 36 10.76 1.36 0.23
CA TYR A 36 10.89 -0.09 0.27
C TYR A 36 9.59 -0.77 0.69
N PHE A 37 8.94 -0.28 1.73
CA PHE A 37 7.65 -0.78 2.19
C PHE A 37 6.55 -0.58 1.15
N GLU A 38 6.49 0.59 0.49
CA GLU A 38 5.48 0.85 -0.55
C GLU A 38 5.62 -0.14 -1.71
N ILE A 39 6.84 -0.40 -2.18
CA ILE A 39 7.08 -1.37 -3.25
C ILE A 39 6.66 -2.78 -2.80
N GLY A 40 7.18 -3.26 -1.67
CA GLY A 40 6.90 -4.60 -1.19
C GLY A 40 5.42 -4.82 -0.84
N SER A 41 4.78 -3.85 -0.19
CA SER A 41 3.37 -3.97 0.21
C SER A 41 2.38 -3.90 -0.95
N ASN A 42 2.74 -3.26 -2.07
CA ASN A 42 1.90 -3.25 -3.28
C ASN A 42 1.82 -4.60 -3.98
N LEU A 43 2.76 -5.51 -3.73
CA LEU A 43 2.73 -6.88 -4.23
C LEU A 43 1.81 -7.79 -3.42
N CYS A 44 1.34 -7.34 -2.22
CA CYS A 44 0.40 -8.10 -1.40
C CYS A 44 -0.84 -8.48 -2.19
N GLY A 45 -1.19 -9.76 -2.15
CA GLY A 45 -2.36 -10.30 -2.83
C GLY A 45 -2.17 -10.61 -4.32
N ARG A 46 -1.06 -10.19 -4.96
CA ARG A 46 -0.77 -10.51 -6.36
C ARG A 46 0.24 -11.65 -6.54
N CYS A 47 1.18 -11.81 -5.64
CA CYS A 47 2.34 -12.68 -5.81
C CYS A 47 2.44 -13.85 -4.84
N GLY A 48 1.46 -14.04 -3.93
CA GLY A 48 1.43 -15.18 -3.00
C GLY A 48 2.74 -15.35 -2.23
N ASP A 49 3.30 -16.57 -2.25
CA ASP A 49 4.48 -16.94 -1.47
C ASP A 49 5.81 -16.34 -1.97
N PHE A 50 5.81 -15.73 -3.15
CA PHE A 50 7.02 -15.14 -3.75
C PHE A 50 7.64 -14.01 -2.93
N MET A 51 6.85 -13.32 -2.14
CA MET A 51 7.33 -12.16 -1.39
C MET A 51 8.23 -12.51 -0.20
N ALA A 52 8.04 -13.66 0.40
CA ALA A 52 8.81 -14.05 1.59
C ALA A 52 10.29 -14.33 1.27
N GLU A 53 10.61 -14.68 0.02
CA GLU A 53 11.97 -15.04 -0.39
C GLU A 53 12.78 -13.82 -0.85
N ASP A 54 12.12 -12.83 -1.47
CA ASP A 54 12.80 -11.72 -2.14
C ASP A 54 12.94 -10.47 -1.28
N PHE A 55 11.99 -10.22 -0.38
CA PHE A 55 11.98 -9.03 0.46
C PHE A 55 12.43 -9.30 1.89
N SER A 56 13.23 -8.39 2.45
CA SER A 56 13.63 -8.45 3.85
C SER A 56 12.49 -8.02 4.77
N TRP A 57 12.02 -8.93 5.64
CA TRP A 57 11.00 -8.63 6.64
C TRP A 57 11.40 -7.46 7.54
N GLN A 58 12.65 -7.42 7.99
CA GLN A 58 13.14 -6.33 8.82
C GLN A 58 12.99 -4.97 8.12
N LYS A 59 13.37 -4.86 6.84
CA LYS A 59 13.23 -3.62 6.08
C LYS A 59 11.76 -3.24 5.85
N LEU A 60 10.87 -4.22 5.69
CA LEU A 60 9.43 -3.96 5.60
C LEU A 60 8.87 -3.41 6.90
N GLN A 61 9.32 -3.91 8.05
CA GLN A 61 8.94 -3.37 9.36
C GLN A 61 9.48 -1.95 9.57
N GLU A 62 10.75 -1.71 9.25
CA GLU A 62 11.34 -0.36 9.29
C GLU A 62 10.58 0.61 8.38
N GLY A 63 10.24 0.16 7.18
CA GLY A 63 9.49 0.96 6.22
C GLY A 63 8.06 1.26 6.64
N PHE A 64 7.40 0.30 7.29
CA PHE A 64 6.06 0.53 7.86
C PHE A 64 6.11 1.59 8.97
N ALA A 65 7.07 1.50 9.88
CA ALA A 65 7.27 2.48 10.94
C ALA A 65 7.62 3.87 10.37
N ALA A 66 8.49 3.92 9.37
CA ALA A 66 8.83 5.15 8.68
C ALA A 66 7.62 5.79 7.97
N THR A 67 6.78 4.95 7.33
CA THR A 67 5.54 5.41 6.69
C THR A 67 4.58 6.04 7.72
N GLU A 68 4.44 5.40 8.88
CA GLU A 68 3.61 5.93 9.96
C GLU A 68 4.07 7.29 10.43
N GLU A 69 5.39 7.45 10.62
CA GLU A 69 5.97 8.69 11.12
C GLU A 69 5.91 9.84 10.10
N LEU A 70 6.19 9.55 8.84
CA LEU A 70 6.28 10.57 7.79
C LEU A 70 4.91 11.00 7.24
N TYR A 71 4.00 10.03 7.08
CA TYR A 71 2.76 10.24 6.30
C TYR A 71 1.50 9.76 7.00
N GLY A 72 1.63 9.07 8.13
CA GLY A 72 0.52 8.34 8.74
C GLY A 72 0.16 7.06 7.99
N LEU A 73 -0.73 6.28 8.59
CA LEU A 73 -1.15 4.98 8.04
C LEU A 73 -2.62 5.01 7.63
N SER A 74 -2.88 4.66 6.38
CA SER A 74 -4.24 4.35 5.93
C SER A 74 -4.66 2.95 6.39
N PRO A 75 -5.98 2.67 6.54
CA PRO A 75 -6.47 1.33 6.84
C PRO A 75 -5.93 0.26 5.87
N LEU A 76 -5.80 0.58 4.59
CA LEU A 76 -5.25 -0.31 3.57
C LEU A 76 -3.79 -0.71 3.90
N LYS A 77 -2.95 0.25 4.30
CA LYS A 77 -1.55 -0.02 4.67
C LYS A 77 -1.44 -0.92 5.88
N VAL A 78 -2.30 -0.74 6.88
CA VAL A 78 -2.34 -1.61 8.07
C VAL A 78 -2.78 -3.03 7.69
N ASN A 79 -3.78 -3.18 6.80
CA ASN A 79 -4.20 -4.49 6.30
C ASN A 79 -3.08 -5.19 5.52
N ARG A 80 -2.37 -4.48 4.64
CA ARG A 80 -1.20 -5.01 3.92
C ARG A 80 -0.10 -5.45 4.87
N PHE A 81 0.18 -4.66 5.89
CA PHE A 81 1.21 -5.00 6.88
C PHE A 81 0.84 -6.23 7.71
N ALA A 82 -0.43 -6.37 8.13
CA ALA A 82 -0.91 -7.57 8.80
C ALA A 82 -0.80 -8.82 7.91
N PHE A 83 -1.10 -8.68 6.61
CA PHE A 83 -0.94 -9.75 5.63
C PHE A 83 0.53 -10.16 5.49
N LEU A 84 1.45 -9.22 5.37
CA LEU A 84 2.89 -9.46 5.34
C LEU A 84 3.37 -10.16 6.61
N ALA A 85 3.03 -9.64 7.78
CA ALA A 85 3.41 -10.24 9.05
C ALA A 85 2.94 -11.70 9.17
N SER A 86 1.74 -11.99 8.66
CA SER A 86 1.22 -13.35 8.61
C SER A 86 2.01 -14.25 7.63
N THR A 87 2.39 -13.71 6.47
CA THR A 87 3.17 -14.43 5.45
C THR A 87 4.57 -14.76 5.96
N TYR A 88 5.22 -13.84 6.67
CA TYR A 88 6.53 -14.07 7.29
C TYR A 88 6.47 -14.85 8.61
N GLY A 89 5.29 -15.23 9.08
CA GLY A 89 5.12 -16.01 10.31
C GLY A 89 5.38 -15.20 11.59
N ASP A 90 5.48 -13.89 11.52
CA ASP A 90 5.67 -13.01 12.68
C ASP A 90 4.35 -12.80 13.41
N LYS A 91 4.03 -13.77 14.26
CA LYS A 91 2.77 -13.83 15.00
C LYS A 91 2.55 -12.61 15.90
N ALA A 92 3.62 -12.11 16.53
CA ALA A 92 3.53 -10.99 17.47
C ALA A 92 3.22 -9.68 16.74
N THR A 93 3.88 -9.44 15.63
CA THR A 93 3.63 -8.25 14.79
C THR A 93 2.27 -8.34 14.11
N ALA A 94 1.88 -9.53 13.63
CA ALA A 94 0.56 -9.77 13.05
C ALA A 94 -0.55 -9.46 14.06
N ALA A 95 -0.44 -9.92 15.31
CA ALA A 95 -1.43 -9.66 16.36
C ALA A 95 -1.65 -8.15 16.55
N LYS A 96 -0.58 -7.38 16.71
CA LYS A 96 -0.65 -5.91 16.86
C LYS A 96 -1.31 -5.24 15.66
N ALA A 97 -1.00 -5.69 14.45
CA ALA A 97 -1.61 -5.15 13.24
C ALA A 97 -3.10 -5.51 13.15
N PHE A 98 -3.50 -6.74 13.48
CA PHE A 98 -4.91 -7.14 13.54
C PHE A 98 -5.71 -6.40 14.60
N GLU A 99 -5.12 -6.08 15.75
CA GLU A 99 -5.77 -5.23 16.76
C GLU A 99 -6.06 -3.83 16.20
N ARG A 100 -5.12 -3.25 15.46
CA ARG A 100 -5.29 -1.93 14.80
C ARG A 100 -6.36 -1.96 13.70
N ILE A 101 -6.45 -3.06 12.95
CA ILE A 101 -7.49 -3.23 11.92
C ILE A 101 -8.88 -3.28 12.57
N GLY A 102 -9.02 -4.01 13.69
CA GLY A 102 -10.31 -4.20 14.34
C GLY A 102 -11.35 -4.80 13.40
N ALA A 103 -12.42 -4.05 13.15
CA ALA A 103 -13.49 -4.43 12.21
C ALA A 103 -13.22 -3.96 10.75
N ASN A 104 -12.18 -3.15 10.52
CA ASN A 104 -11.91 -2.49 9.23
C ASN A 104 -11.01 -3.35 8.31
N TRP A 105 -11.37 -4.62 8.14
CA TRP A 105 -10.66 -5.49 7.20
C TRP A 105 -10.93 -5.08 5.75
N ASP A 106 -9.93 -5.25 4.89
CA ASP A 106 -10.00 -4.84 3.48
C ASP A 106 -10.15 -6.06 2.56
N PRO A 107 -11.29 -6.17 1.82
CA PRO A 107 -11.52 -7.28 0.91
C PRO A 107 -10.48 -7.41 -0.21
N SER A 108 -9.87 -6.30 -0.63
CA SER A 108 -8.86 -6.32 -1.68
C SER A 108 -7.57 -7.03 -1.27
N ILE A 109 -7.30 -7.08 0.04
CA ILE A 109 -6.13 -7.76 0.61
C ILE A 109 -6.45 -9.20 1.00
N TRP A 110 -7.59 -9.38 1.68
CA TRP A 110 -7.93 -10.67 2.28
C TRP A 110 -8.78 -11.56 1.36
N GLY A 111 -9.43 -11.00 0.35
CA GLY A 111 -10.37 -11.67 -0.53
C GLY A 111 -11.68 -12.03 0.17
N ALA A 112 -11.61 -12.77 1.26
CA ALA A 112 -12.78 -13.19 2.03
C ALA A 112 -12.60 -12.95 3.53
N ARG A 113 -13.70 -12.62 4.22
CA ARG A 113 -13.68 -12.44 5.68
C ARG A 113 -13.18 -13.67 6.42
N ALA A 114 -13.55 -14.87 5.96
CA ALA A 114 -13.10 -16.11 6.56
C ALA A 114 -11.57 -16.24 6.60
N ARG A 115 -10.87 -15.77 5.54
CA ARG A 115 -9.40 -15.75 5.50
C ARG A 115 -8.85 -14.76 6.52
N PHE A 116 -9.41 -13.57 6.61
CA PHE A 116 -9.02 -12.58 7.61
C PHE A 116 -9.18 -13.12 9.03
N GLU A 117 -10.34 -13.68 9.37
CA GLU A 117 -10.61 -14.25 10.69
C GLU A 117 -9.71 -15.44 11.00
N SER A 118 -9.41 -16.30 10.03
CA SER A 118 -8.48 -17.42 10.21
C SER A 118 -7.07 -16.93 10.56
N GLN A 119 -6.57 -15.90 9.87
CA GLN A 119 -5.25 -15.31 10.15
C GLN A 119 -5.24 -14.58 11.50
N ARG A 120 -6.33 -13.91 11.84
CA ARG A 120 -6.51 -13.27 13.15
C ARG A 120 -6.47 -14.30 14.29
N ALA A 121 -7.18 -15.42 14.12
CA ALA A 121 -7.18 -16.52 15.08
C ALA A 121 -5.78 -17.16 15.19
N TRP A 122 -5.08 -17.36 14.05
CA TRP A 122 -3.70 -17.81 14.04
C TRP A 122 -2.79 -16.87 14.84
N ALA A 123 -2.98 -15.56 14.74
CA ALA A 123 -2.27 -14.57 15.53
C ALA A 123 -2.62 -14.60 17.04
N GLY A 124 -3.61 -15.38 17.44
CA GLY A 124 -4.03 -15.55 18.83
C GLY A 124 -5.10 -14.56 19.30
N LEU A 125 -5.76 -13.90 18.37
CA LEU A 125 -6.83 -12.95 18.69
C LEU A 125 -8.21 -13.58 18.54
N PRO A 126 -9.20 -13.15 19.33
CA PRO A 126 -10.60 -13.58 19.16
C PRO A 126 -11.15 -13.09 17.82
N ALA A 127 -12.26 -13.67 17.37
CA ALA A 127 -12.96 -13.20 16.19
C ALA A 127 -13.21 -11.69 16.28
N SER A 128 -13.11 -11.01 15.13
CA SER A 128 -13.39 -9.58 15.09
C SER A 128 -14.85 -9.29 15.44
N PRO A 129 -15.14 -8.18 16.09
CA PRO A 129 -16.53 -7.80 16.37
C PRO A 129 -17.30 -7.78 15.03
N PRO A 130 -18.60 -8.14 15.05
CA PRO A 130 -19.41 -8.03 13.86
C PRO A 130 -19.29 -6.58 13.35
N THR A 131 -19.05 -6.43 12.06
CA THR A 131 -19.13 -5.12 11.44
C THR A 131 -20.57 -4.66 11.62
N THR A 132 -20.86 -3.99 12.70
CA THR A 132 -22.06 -3.18 12.75
C THR A 132 -21.91 -2.27 11.54
N ALA A 133 -22.90 -2.24 10.66
CA ALA A 133 -22.95 -1.27 9.56
C ALA A 133 -22.97 0.13 10.19
N ALA A 134 -21.89 0.49 10.80
CA ALA A 134 -21.63 1.79 11.36
C ALA A 134 -21.14 2.62 10.19
N SER A 135 -21.82 3.70 10.00
CA SER A 135 -21.48 4.85 9.19
C SER A 135 -20.02 4.84 8.78
N PRO A 136 -19.71 5.10 7.50
CA PRO A 136 -18.33 5.34 7.11
C PRO A 136 -17.79 6.33 8.15
N MET A 137 -16.80 5.90 8.90
CA MET A 137 -16.09 6.79 9.80
C MET A 137 -15.66 7.95 8.91
N ALA A 138 -16.31 9.08 9.09
CA ALA A 138 -15.98 10.28 8.35
C ALA A 138 -14.50 10.52 8.62
N TRP A 139 -13.67 10.13 7.67
CA TRP A 139 -12.30 10.56 7.64
C TRP A 139 -12.36 12.08 7.75
N PRO A 140 -11.64 12.71 8.68
CA PRO A 140 -11.56 14.15 8.63
C PRO A 140 -11.16 14.50 7.21
N ALA A 141 -12.05 15.20 6.50
CA ALA A 141 -11.74 15.70 5.18
C ALA A 141 -10.36 16.36 5.29
N PRO A 142 -9.45 16.10 4.35
CA PRO A 142 -8.20 16.82 4.34
C PRO A 142 -8.57 18.29 4.47
N GLN A 143 -8.11 18.94 5.53
CA GLN A 143 -8.19 20.38 5.65
C GLN A 143 -7.23 20.94 4.58
N GLY A 144 -7.65 20.82 3.33
CA GLY A 144 -6.98 21.39 2.18
C GLY A 144 -7.30 22.85 2.19
N ASP A 145 -6.38 23.61 2.74
CA ASP A 145 -6.25 25.01 2.43
C ASP A 145 -6.34 25.14 0.91
N GLY A 146 -7.33 25.85 0.40
CA GLY A 146 -7.71 26.29 -0.92
C GLY A 146 -6.78 26.19 -2.16
N VAL A 147 -5.71 25.40 -2.11
CA VAL A 147 -4.73 25.24 -3.18
C VAL A 147 -5.27 24.38 -4.33
N VAL A 148 -6.15 23.43 -4.04
CA VAL A 148 -6.70 22.53 -5.06
C VAL A 148 -7.73 23.22 -5.94
N GLU A 149 -8.52 24.15 -5.39
CA GLU A 149 -9.50 24.92 -6.19
C GLU A 149 -8.83 25.89 -7.16
N GLN A 150 -7.68 26.45 -6.80
CA GLN A 150 -6.92 27.33 -7.71
C GLN A 150 -6.30 26.58 -8.90
N MET A 151 -5.89 25.33 -8.73
CA MET A 151 -5.36 24.52 -9.85
C MET A 151 -6.43 24.14 -10.86
N ILE A 152 -7.66 23.88 -10.43
CA ILE A 152 -8.78 23.56 -11.35
C ILE A 152 -9.19 24.78 -12.16
N VAL A 153 -9.21 25.97 -11.56
CA VAL A 153 -9.56 27.22 -12.24
C VAL A 153 -8.49 27.60 -13.27
N LEU A 154 -7.20 27.41 -12.99
CA LEU A 154 -6.11 27.68 -13.93
C LEU A 154 -6.08 26.68 -15.10
N SER A 155 -6.43 25.41 -14.87
CA SER A 155 -6.51 24.41 -15.93
C SER A 155 -7.66 24.68 -16.90
N ASN A 156 -8.79 25.19 -16.43
CA ASN A 156 -9.93 25.55 -17.29
C ASN A 156 -9.69 26.87 -18.07
N LYS A 157 -8.91 27.79 -17.53
CA LYS A 157 -8.64 29.07 -18.21
C LYS A 157 -7.72 28.87 -19.43
N ASN A 158 -6.75 27.95 -19.36
CA ASN A 158 -5.87 27.65 -20.49
C ASN A 158 -6.55 26.87 -21.64
N ARG A 159 -7.75 26.34 -21.41
CA ARG A 159 -8.47 25.54 -22.42
C ARG A 159 -9.36 26.43 -23.33
N ILE A 160 -9.61 27.66 -22.95
CA ILE A 160 -10.54 28.56 -23.67
C ILE A 160 -9.80 29.50 -24.64
N GLU A 161 -8.47 29.65 -24.54
CA GLU A 161 -7.71 30.59 -25.37
C GLU A 161 -6.89 29.95 -26.52
N GLY A 162 -7.13 28.68 -26.82
CA GLY A 162 -6.55 27.99 -27.98
C GLY A 162 -7.29 28.33 -29.27
N HIS A 163 -7.18 29.57 -29.73
CA HIS A 163 -7.65 29.99 -31.07
C HIS A 163 -6.66 29.46 -32.11
N TRP A 164 -7.08 28.44 -32.87
CA TRP A 164 -6.39 28.03 -34.08
C TRP A 164 -6.65 29.05 -35.18
N SER A 165 -5.65 29.87 -35.50
CA SER A 165 -5.65 30.65 -36.74
C SER A 165 -5.06 29.78 -37.85
N GLU A 166 -5.93 29.25 -38.71
CA GLU A 166 -5.52 28.77 -40.01
C GLU A 166 -5.08 29.94 -40.85
N SER A 167 -3.85 29.92 -41.31
CA SER A 167 -3.34 30.81 -42.37
C SER A 167 -3.30 30.05 -43.68
N THR A 168 -4.00 30.62 -44.64
CA THR A 168 -4.04 30.32 -46.06
C THR A 168 -2.65 30.35 -46.70
#